data_7379ef621f135346ef2b1f41f03d4882
#
_entry.id   7379ef621f135346ef2b1f41f03d4882
#
_cell.length_a   1.000
_cell.length_b   1.000
_cell.length_c   1.000
_cell.angle_alpha   90.00
_cell.angle_beta   90.00
_cell.angle_gamma   90.00
#
_symmetry.space_group_name_H-M   'P 1'
#
loop_
_entity.id
_entity.type
_entity.pdbx_description
1 polymer ?
#
loop_
_entity_poly.entity_id
_entity_poly.type
_entity_poly.pdbx_seq_one_letter_code
_entity_poly.pdbx_strand_id
1 'polypeptide(L)'
;MKVGIIGAGTMGAGIAQAFAQTEGFTVALCDINNEFAANGKNKIAKGFEKRIAKGKMEQAEADAILGRITTGTKEICADCDLIIEAAIENMEIKKQTFKELDDICKPEAIFATNTSSLSITEIGAGLKRPMIGMHFFNPAPVMKLVEIIAGLNTPTDIVDKIKKVSEDIGKVPVQVEEAPGFVVNKILIPMINEAIGIYAEGIASVEGIDTAMKLGANHPIGPLALGDLIGLDVCLAIMDVLYHETGDSKYRAHTLLRKMVRGKQLGQKTGKGFYDYTK
;
A
#
# COMPACT_ATOMS: atom_id res chain seq x y z
N MET A 1 -4.77 -21.49 -4.76
CA MET A 1 -3.60 -20.64 -5.09
C MET A 1 -2.88 -20.29 -3.80
N LYS A 2 -1.56 -20.47 -3.76
CA LYS A 2 -0.74 -20.07 -2.60
C LYS A 2 -0.07 -18.74 -2.87
N VAL A 3 -0.26 -17.76 -1.97
CA VAL A 3 0.27 -16.40 -2.11
C VAL A 3 1.27 -16.11 -1.00
N GLY A 4 2.48 -15.73 -1.37
CA GLY A 4 3.51 -15.26 -0.45
C GLY A 4 3.41 -13.75 -0.28
N ILE A 5 3.32 -13.26 0.95
CA ILE A 5 3.34 -11.83 1.27
C ILE A 5 4.62 -11.53 2.01
N ILE A 6 5.45 -10.66 1.47
CA ILE A 6 6.74 -10.27 2.05
C ILE A 6 6.59 -8.91 2.75
N GLY A 7 6.82 -8.90 4.05
CA GLY A 7 6.55 -7.78 4.93
C GLY A 7 5.22 -7.96 5.67
N ALA A 8 5.26 -8.19 6.97
CA ALA A 8 4.09 -8.39 7.84
C ALA A 8 3.66 -7.10 8.57
N GLY A 9 4.00 -5.95 8.00
CA GLY A 9 3.56 -4.63 8.44
C GLY A 9 2.06 -4.39 8.22
N THR A 10 1.63 -3.14 8.28
CA THR A 10 0.21 -2.78 8.13
C THR A 10 -0.35 -3.20 6.77
N MET A 11 0.38 -2.91 5.67
CA MET A 11 -0.09 -3.26 4.34
C MET A 11 -0.03 -4.76 4.09
N GLY A 12 1.11 -5.41 4.39
CA GLY A 12 1.24 -6.86 4.14
C GLY A 12 0.27 -7.70 4.97
N ALA A 13 0.06 -7.38 6.25
CA ALA A 13 -0.97 -8.04 7.05
C ALA A 13 -2.38 -7.82 6.49
N GLY A 14 -2.69 -6.60 6.01
CA GLY A 14 -3.96 -6.30 5.37
C GLY A 14 -4.15 -7.04 4.04
N ILE A 15 -3.12 -7.14 3.20
CA ILE A 15 -3.14 -7.90 1.95
C ILE A 15 -3.30 -9.40 2.26
N ALA A 16 -2.53 -9.92 3.21
CA ALA A 16 -2.65 -11.31 3.67
C ALA A 16 -4.07 -11.64 4.13
N GLN A 17 -4.71 -10.74 4.89
CA GLN A 17 -6.10 -10.86 5.30
C GLN A 17 -7.05 -10.88 4.10
N ALA A 18 -6.88 -9.98 3.12
CA ALA A 18 -7.74 -9.91 1.94
C ALA A 18 -7.73 -11.23 1.15
N PHE A 19 -6.56 -11.83 0.96
CA PHE A 19 -6.44 -13.14 0.31
C PHE A 19 -7.01 -14.26 1.17
N ALA A 20 -6.67 -14.32 2.46
CA ALA A 20 -7.10 -15.39 3.35
C ALA A 20 -8.62 -15.40 3.59
N GLN A 21 -9.32 -14.29 3.45
CA GLN A 21 -10.78 -14.20 3.52
C GLN A 21 -11.49 -14.87 2.32
N THR A 22 -10.78 -15.09 1.23
CA THR A 22 -11.32 -15.71 0.02
C THR A 22 -10.99 -17.20 -0.01
N GLU A 23 -12.00 -18.04 -0.21
CA GLU A 23 -11.80 -19.48 -0.38
C GLU A 23 -10.96 -19.78 -1.63
N GLY A 24 -10.17 -20.84 -1.57
CA GLY A 24 -9.25 -21.22 -2.63
C GLY A 24 -7.87 -20.54 -2.55
N PHE A 25 -7.67 -19.62 -1.60
CA PHE A 25 -6.36 -19.02 -1.34
C PHE A 25 -5.78 -19.46 0.00
N THR A 26 -4.46 -19.70 0.03
CA THR A 26 -3.65 -19.84 1.24
C THR A 26 -2.53 -18.83 1.20
N VAL A 27 -2.08 -18.35 2.37
CA VAL A 27 -1.13 -17.26 2.49
C VAL A 27 0.10 -17.70 3.29
N ALA A 28 1.27 -17.44 2.74
CA ALA A 28 2.54 -17.46 3.44
C ALA A 28 2.91 -16.00 3.79
N LEU A 29 2.65 -15.58 5.03
CA LEU A 29 2.98 -14.24 5.52
C LEU A 29 4.39 -14.23 6.08
N CYS A 30 5.29 -13.52 5.43
CA CYS A 30 6.72 -13.53 5.70
C CYS A 30 7.22 -12.17 6.20
N ASP A 31 8.24 -12.22 7.04
CA ASP A 31 9.01 -11.04 7.43
C ASP A 31 10.47 -11.42 7.64
N ILE A 32 11.33 -10.47 8.06
CA ILE A 32 12.76 -10.68 8.29
C ILE A 32 13.04 -11.75 9.37
N ASN A 33 12.06 -12.01 10.25
CA ASN A 33 12.11 -13.08 11.24
C ASN A 33 10.70 -13.60 11.57
N ASN A 34 10.64 -14.76 12.22
CA ASN A 34 9.39 -15.41 12.61
C ASN A 34 8.53 -14.58 13.58
N GLU A 35 9.16 -13.80 14.45
CA GLU A 35 8.44 -12.96 15.42
C GLU A 35 7.65 -11.86 14.70
N PHE A 36 8.26 -11.14 13.76
CA PHE A 36 7.58 -10.09 13.00
C PHE A 36 6.47 -10.66 12.11
N ALA A 37 6.70 -11.80 11.49
CA ALA A 37 5.68 -12.51 10.71
C ALA A 37 4.47 -12.91 11.59
N ALA A 38 4.74 -13.50 12.77
CA ALA A 38 3.70 -13.86 13.74
C ALA A 38 2.95 -12.61 14.26
N ASN A 39 3.65 -11.51 14.53
CA ASN A 39 3.04 -10.24 14.93
C ASN A 39 2.07 -9.70 13.87
N GLY A 40 2.38 -9.86 12.58
CA GLY A 40 1.47 -9.53 11.48
C GLY A 40 0.17 -10.33 11.54
N LYS A 41 0.26 -11.65 11.70
CA LYS A 41 -0.92 -12.54 11.87
C LYS A 41 -1.70 -12.19 13.14
N ASN A 42 -1.03 -11.88 14.24
CA ASN A 42 -1.67 -11.46 15.49
C ASN A 42 -2.45 -10.14 15.34
N LYS A 43 -1.99 -9.20 14.51
CA LYS A 43 -2.76 -7.97 14.21
C LYS A 43 -4.08 -8.29 13.51
N ILE A 44 -4.06 -9.25 12.57
CA ILE A 44 -5.28 -9.72 11.89
C ILE A 44 -6.24 -10.35 12.91
N ALA A 45 -5.74 -11.26 13.77
CA ALA A 45 -6.52 -11.92 14.81
C ALA A 45 -7.19 -10.91 15.76
N LYS A 46 -6.43 -9.92 16.27
CA LYS A 46 -6.98 -8.83 17.10
C LYS A 46 -8.05 -8.00 16.37
N GLY A 47 -7.93 -7.84 15.06
CA GLY A 47 -8.96 -7.21 14.23
C GLY A 47 -10.26 -8.03 14.21
N PHE A 48 -10.17 -9.34 14.12
CA PHE A 48 -11.30 -10.26 14.15
C PHE A 48 -11.94 -10.33 15.54
N GLU A 49 -11.16 -10.41 16.63
CA GLU A 49 -11.66 -10.33 18.01
C GLU A 49 -12.58 -9.12 18.24
N LYS A 50 -12.16 -7.94 17.74
CA LYS A 50 -12.98 -6.72 17.84
C LYS A 50 -14.29 -6.81 17.02
N ARG A 51 -14.29 -7.55 15.90
CA ARG A 51 -15.49 -7.77 15.09
C ARG A 51 -16.43 -8.78 15.76
N ILE A 52 -15.88 -9.84 16.33
CA ILE A 52 -16.62 -10.87 17.10
C ILE A 52 -17.28 -10.22 18.31
N ALA A 53 -16.54 -9.41 19.10
CA ALA A 53 -17.07 -8.69 20.24
C ALA A 53 -18.22 -7.72 19.88
N LYS A 54 -18.29 -7.26 18.62
CA LYS A 54 -19.37 -6.41 18.09
C LYS A 54 -20.48 -7.21 17.39
N GLY A 55 -20.46 -8.54 17.45
CA GLY A 55 -21.42 -9.40 16.76
C GLY A 55 -21.39 -9.30 15.22
N LYS A 56 -20.23 -8.93 14.65
CA LYS A 56 -20.06 -8.74 13.19
C LYS A 56 -19.27 -9.87 12.52
N MET A 57 -18.93 -10.91 13.26
CA MET A 57 -18.14 -12.05 12.79
C MET A 57 -18.29 -13.19 13.78
N GLU A 58 -18.39 -14.43 13.29
CA GLU A 58 -18.39 -15.64 14.11
C GLU A 58 -16.97 -16.13 14.38
N GLN A 59 -16.73 -16.76 15.54
CA GLN A 59 -15.42 -17.30 15.89
C GLN A 59 -14.93 -18.34 14.85
N ALA A 60 -15.81 -19.23 14.42
CA ALA A 60 -15.46 -20.26 13.42
C ALA A 60 -15.00 -19.66 12.07
N GLU A 61 -15.59 -18.53 11.66
CA GLU A 61 -15.15 -17.78 10.46
C GLU A 61 -13.73 -17.24 10.64
N ALA A 62 -13.46 -16.61 11.80
CA ALA A 62 -12.14 -16.07 12.11
C ALA A 62 -11.07 -17.17 12.13
N ASP A 63 -11.36 -18.30 12.78
CA ASP A 63 -10.45 -19.45 12.88
C ASP A 63 -10.17 -20.05 11.50
N ALA A 64 -11.17 -20.17 10.64
CA ALA A 64 -11.01 -20.65 9.27
C ALA A 64 -10.10 -19.72 8.45
N ILE A 65 -10.27 -18.40 8.55
CA ILE A 65 -9.42 -17.41 7.84
C ILE A 65 -7.98 -17.47 8.37
N LEU A 66 -7.80 -17.44 9.68
CA LEU A 66 -6.47 -17.52 10.31
C LEU A 66 -5.77 -18.86 10.01
N GLY A 67 -6.52 -19.94 9.88
CA GLY A 67 -6.02 -21.26 9.48
C GLY A 67 -5.41 -21.29 8.07
N ARG A 68 -5.81 -20.37 7.18
CA ARG A 68 -5.25 -20.23 5.83
C ARG A 68 -3.94 -19.43 5.79
N ILE A 69 -3.49 -18.86 6.92
CA ILE A 69 -2.27 -18.04 7.00
C ILE A 69 -1.19 -18.80 7.77
N THR A 70 -0.11 -19.15 7.09
CA THR A 70 1.15 -19.60 7.70
C THR A 70 2.11 -18.42 7.83
N THR A 71 2.95 -18.41 8.86
CA THR A 71 3.93 -17.35 9.10
C THR A 71 5.34 -17.91 9.10
N GLY A 72 6.32 -17.13 8.63
CA GLY A 72 7.71 -17.53 8.61
C GLY A 72 8.61 -16.51 7.94
N THR A 73 9.80 -16.95 7.60
CA THR A 73 10.74 -16.21 6.74
C THR A 73 10.50 -16.58 5.27
N LYS A 74 11.18 -15.91 4.34
CA LYS A 74 10.93 -16.03 2.89
C LYS A 74 11.02 -17.45 2.33
N GLU A 75 11.69 -18.38 3.03
CA GLU A 75 11.84 -19.78 2.62
C GLU A 75 10.50 -20.53 2.49
N ILE A 76 9.47 -20.10 3.25
CA ILE A 76 8.12 -20.70 3.14
C ILE A 76 7.39 -20.29 1.85
N CYS A 77 8.00 -19.41 1.03
CA CYS A 77 7.47 -18.98 -0.26
C CYS A 77 7.88 -19.87 -1.43
N ALA A 78 8.70 -20.90 -1.22
CA ALA A 78 9.27 -21.74 -2.28
C ALA A 78 8.22 -22.31 -3.26
N ASP A 79 7.06 -22.70 -2.77
CA ASP A 79 5.94 -23.27 -3.55
C ASP A 79 4.79 -22.28 -3.83
N CYS A 80 4.97 -20.98 -3.55
CA CYS A 80 3.97 -19.96 -3.84
C CYS A 80 3.77 -19.75 -5.35
N ASP A 81 2.53 -19.46 -5.75
CA ASP A 81 2.15 -19.13 -7.12
C ASP A 81 2.32 -17.65 -7.43
N LEU A 82 2.13 -16.81 -6.43
CA LEU A 82 2.23 -15.36 -6.48
C LEU A 82 2.99 -14.88 -5.25
N ILE A 83 3.92 -13.97 -5.44
CA ILE A 83 4.60 -13.24 -4.38
C ILE A 83 4.19 -11.77 -4.46
N ILE A 84 3.75 -11.19 -3.35
CA ILE A 84 3.45 -9.76 -3.24
C ILE A 84 4.36 -9.16 -2.16
N GLU A 85 5.28 -8.33 -2.58
CA GLU A 85 6.17 -7.63 -1.67
C GLU A 85 5.49 -6.35 -1.15
N ALA A 86 5.42 -6.19 0.17
CA ALA A 86 4.82 -5.07 0.88
C ALA A 86 5.70 -4.62 2.07
N ALA A 87 7.02 -4.69 1.89
CA ALA A 87 8.02 -4.26 2.86
C ALA A 87 8.26 -2.75 2.80
N ILE A 88 9.35 -2.29 3.39
CA ILE A 88 9.74 -0.88 3.41
C ILE A 88 9.92 -0.32 1.99
N GLU A 89 9.52 0.96 1.80
CA GLU A 89 9.61 1.65 0.51
C GLU A 89 11.06 2.13 0.26
N ASN A 90 11.89 1.19 -0.16
CA ASN A 90 13.31 1.40 -0.47
C ASN A 90 13.72 0.52 -1.65
N MET A 91 14.24 1.13 -2.71
CA MET A 91 14.60 0.46 -3.97
C MET A 91 15.59 -0.69 -3.76
N GLU A 92 16.68 -0.45 -3.05
CA GLU A 92 17.74 -1.45 -2.85
C GLU A 92 17.25 -2.66 -2.04
N ILE A 93 16.42 -2.39 -1.01
CA ILE A 93 15.83 -3.46 -0.20
C ILE A 93 14.89 -4.31 -1.05
N LYS A 94 14.05 -3.69 -1.89
CA LYS A 94 13.13 -4.42 -2.77
C LYS A 94 13.88 -5.25 -3.81
N LYS A 95 14.89 -4.68 -4.48
CA LYS A 95 15.75 -5.40 -5.42
C LYS A 95 16.43 -6.62 -4.77
N GLN A 96 17.02 -6.41 -3.59
CA GLN A 96 17.67 -7.50 -2.85
C GLN A 96 16.67 -8.59 -2.45
N THR A 97 15.50 -8.20 -1.97
CA THR A 97 14.43 -9.13 -1.59
C THR A 97 14.00 -10.00 -2.78
N PHE A 98 13.73 -9.39 -3.93
CA PHE A 98 13.32 -10.15 -5.11
C PHE A 98 14.44 -11.00 -5.70
N LYS A 99 15.70 -10.55 -5.64
CA LYS A 99 16.85 -11.37 -6.04
C LYS A 99 16.95 -12.65 -5.21
N GLU A 100 16.73 -12.57 -3.91
CA GLU A 100 16.74 -13.73 -3.03
C GLU A 100 15.53 -14.66 -3.28
N LEU A 101 14.37 -14.09 -3.51
CA LEU A 101 13.15 -14.84 -3.85
C LEU A 101 13.24 -15.51 -5.23
N ASP A 102 14.00 -14.95 -6.16
CA ASP A 102 14.20 -15.51 -7.50
C ASP A 102 14.97 -16.86 -7.46
N ASP A 103 15.78 -17.07 -6.43
CA ASP A 103 16.44 -18.34 -6.18
C ASP A 103 15.62 -19.31 -5.30
N ILE A 104 14.68 -18.80 -4.48
CA ILE A 104 13.85 -19.59 -3.56
C ILE A 104 12.59 -20.11 -4.25
N CYS A 105 11.90 -19.26 -5.01
CA CYS A 105 10.58 -19.55 -5.53
C CYS A 105 10.66 -20.42 -6.79
N LYS A 106 9.61 -21.24 -6.99
CA LYS A 106 9.43 -22.03 -8.21
C LYS A 106 9.42 -21.13 -9.47
N PRO A 107 9.86 -21.65 -10.63
CA PRO A 107 10.03 -20.82 -11.84
C PRO A 107 8.74 -20.13 -12.33
N GLU A 108 7.58 -20.74 -12.08
CA GLU A 108 6.26 -20.23 -12.52
C GLU A 108 5.66 -19.18 -11.61
N ALA A 109 6.31 -18.89 -10.46
CA ALA A 109 5.82 -17.89 -9.52
C ALA A 109 5.82 -16.49 -10.15
N ILE A 110 4.71 -15.77 -10.01
CA ILE A 110 4.60 -14.38 -10.44
C ILE A 110 5.09 -13.47 -9.31
N PHE A 111 5.90 -12.47 -9.66
CA PHE A 111 6.39 -11.49 -8.70
C PHE A 111 5.63 -10.18 -8.84
N ALA A 112 5.08 -9.70 -7.73
CA ALA A 112 4.38 -8.43 -7.63
C ALA A 112 4.92 -7.60 -6.47
N THR A 113 4.89 -6.28 -6.59
CA THR A 113 5.24 -5.35 -5.52
C THR A 113 4.08 -4.40 -5.23
N ASN A 114 3.87 -4.11 -3.93
CA ASN A 114 2.89 -3.13 -3.47
C ASN A 114 3.51 -1.73 -3.31
N THR A 115 4.60 -1.45 -4.00
CA THR A 115 5.18 -0.09 -3.97
C THR A 115 4.14 0.95 -4.35
N SER A 116 4.26 2.14 -3.75
CA SER A 116 3.37 3.27 -4.02
C SER A 116 3.94 4.26 -5.03
N SER A 117 5.25 4.17 -5.33
CA SER A 117 5.93 5.20 -6.11
C SER A 117 7.19 4.75 -6.85
N LEU A 118 7.77 3.60 -6.48
CA LEU A 118 9.02 3.13 -7.09
C LEU A 118 8.78 2.45 -8.43
N SER A 119 9.78 2.49 -9.31
CA SER A 119 9.73 1.88 -10.63
C SER A 119 9.67 0.36 -10.56
N ILE A 120 8.60 -0.21 -11.14
CA ILE A 120 8.40 -1.66 -11.29
C ILE A 120 9.49 -2.23 -12.22
N THR A 121 9.77 -1.51 -13.29
CA THR A 121 10.81 -1.86 -14.27
C THR A 121 12.18 -1.96 -13.60
N GLU A 122 12.52 -1.00 -12.74
CA GLU A 122 13.80 -1.00 -12.04
C GLU A 122 13.90 -2.10 -11.00
N ILE A 123 12.83 -2.34 -10.21
CA ILE A 123 12.78 -3.44 -9.24
C ILE A 123 12.98 -4.79 -9.95
N GLY A 124 12.37 -4.96 -11.12
CA GLY A 124 12.43 -6.20 -11.91
C GLY A 124 13.71 -6.39 -12.73
N ALA A 125 14.58 -5.38 -12.79
CA ALA A 125 15.78 -5.43 -13.61
C ALA A 125 16.73 -6.57 -13.15
N GLY A 126 17.05 -7.46 -14.09
CA GLY A 126 17.97 -8.60 -13.84
C GLY A 126 17.34 -9.82 -13.17
N LEU A 127 16.04 -9.83 -12.89
CA LEU A 127 15.32 -11.02 -12.44
C LEU A 127 15.10 -12.01 -13.59
N LYS A 128 14.99 -13.31 -13.26
CA LYS A 128 14.70 -14.38 -14.22
C LYS A 128 13.25 -14.37 -14.71
N ARG A 129 12.39 -13.60 -14.06
CA ARG A 129 10.94 -13.50 -14.33
C ARG A 129 10.46 -12.07 -14.32
N PRO A 130 9.33 -11.78 -15.01
CA PRO A 130 8.78 -10.43 -15.08
C PRO A 130 8.21 -9.99 -13.71
N MET A 131 8.27 -8.66 -13.49
CA MET A 131 7.65 -7.97 -12.37
C MET A 131 6.34 -7.31 -12.78
N ILE A 132 5.42 -7.20 -11.80
CA ILE A 132 4.18 -6.42 -11.93
C ILE A 132 3.92 -5.63 -10.65
N GLY A 133 3.30 -4.47 -10.75
CA GLY A 133 2.81 -3.74 -9.59
C GLY A 133 1.40 -4.21 -9.21
N MET A 134 1.16 -4.43 -7.91
CA MET A 134 -0.16 -4.62 -7.30
C MET A 134 -0.30 -3.64 -6.14
N HIS A 135 -0.69 -2.41 -6.46
CA HIS A 135 -0.79 -1.33 -5.48
C HIS A 135 -2.15 -1.36 -4.78
N PHE A 136 -2.15 -1.85 -3.55
CA PHE A 136 -3.31 -1.85 -2.65
C PHE A 136 -3.39 -0.55 -1.85
N PHE A 137 -4.61 -0.22 -1.42
CA PHE A 137 -4.88 0.96 -0.61
C PHE A 137 -5.22 0.59 0.83
N ASN A 138 -4.78 1.40 1.79
CA ASN A 138 -5.01 1.16 3.21
C ASN A 138 -6.42 1.63 3.64
N PRO A 139 -7.19 0.79 4.35
CA PRO A 139 -6.96 -0.59 4.78
C PRO A 139 -7.21 -1.60 3.64
N ALA A 140 -6.22 -2.46 3.32
CA ALA A 140 -6.29 -3.36 2.19
C ALA A 140 -7.50 -4.34 2.21
N PRO A 141 -7.99 -4.84 3.34
CA PRO A 141 -9.21 -5.67 3.35
C PRO A 141 -10.49 -4.91 2.96
N VAL A 142 -10.52 -3.58 3.12
CA VAL A 142 -11.71 -2.74 2.95
C VAL A 142 -11.73 -2.04 1.58
N MET A 143 -10.61 -1.45 1.20
CA MET A 143 -10.50 -0.68 -0.05
C MET A 143 -10.66 -1.59 -1.26
N LYS A 144 -11.53 -1.19 -2.18
CA LYS A 144 -11.88 -1.99 -3.36
C LYS A 144 -10.83 -1.95 -4.46
N LEU A 145 -10.15 -0.82 -4.63
CA LEU A 145 -9.21 -0.58 -5.72
C LEU A 145 -7.90 -1.35 -5.52
N VAL A 146 -7.41 -1.95 -6.60
CA VAL A 146 -6.01 -2.34 -6.78
C VAL A 146 -5.55 -1.78 -8.11
N GLU A 147 -4.54 -0.93 -8.11
CA GLU A 147 -3.86 -0.53 -9.34
C GLU A 147 -2.92 -1.67 -9.76
N ILE A 148 -3.05 -2.10 -11.01
CA ILE A 148 -2.21 -3.13 -11.63
C ILE A 148 -1.25 -2.43 -12.58
N ILE A 149 0.01 -2.34 -12.20
CA ILE A 149 1.00 -1.55 -12.92
C ILE A 149 1.88 -2.45 -13.78
N ALA A 150 1.78 -2.31 -15.08
CA ALA A 150 2.68 -2.94 -16.03
C ALA A 150 3.99 -2.15 -16.10
N GLY A 151 5.11 -2.78 -15.75
CA GLY A 151 6.44 -2.27 -16.07
C GLY A 151 6.82 -2.55 -17.52
N LEU A 152 7.95 -2.02 -17.97
CA LEU A 152 8.41 -2.11 -19.36
C LEU A 152 8.43 -3.55 -19.92
N ASN A 153 8.77 -4.52 -19.07
CA ASN A 153 8.93 -5.92 -19.47
C ASN A 153 7.81 -6.83 -18.93
N THR A 154 6.69 -6.27 -18.46
CA THR A 154 5.57 -7.07 -17.93
C THR A 154 4.73 -7.62 -19.08
N PRO A 155 4.65 -8.96 -19.27
CA PRO A 155 3.83 -9.56 -20.34
C PRO A 155 2.34 -9.35 -20.08
N THR A 156 1.55 -9.19 -21.17
CA THR A 156 0.11 -8.97 -21.09
C THR A 156 -0.64 -10.10 -20.39
N ASP A 157 -0.22 -11.35 -20.58
CA ASP A 157 -0.84 -12.51 -19.92
C ASP A 157 -0.64 -12.49 -18.38
N ILE A 158 0.46 -11.92 -17.90
CA ILE A 158 0.68 -11.68 -16.47
C ILE A 158 -0.27 -10.60 -15.97
N VAL A 159 -0.43 -9.50 -16.71
CA VAL A 159 -1.41 -8.45 -16.38
C VAL A 159 -2.81 -9.04 -16.24
N ASP A 160 -3.25 -9.83 -17.23
CA ASP A 160 -4.58 -10.43 -17.24
C ASP A 160 -4.78 -11.42 -16.07
N LYS A 161 -3.77 -12.25 -15.77
CA LYS A 161 -3.80 -13.15 -14.61
C LYS A 161 -3.94 -12.39 -13.30
N ILE A 162 -3.19 -11.31 -13.10
CA ILE A 162 -3.20 -10.53 -11.87
C ILE A 162 -4.50 -9.72 -11.73
N LYS A 163 -5.07 -9.22 -12.84
CA LYS A 163 -6.43 -8.64 -12.84
C LYS A 163 -7.45 -9.66 -12.34
N LYS A 164 -7.42 -10.87 -12.92
CA LYS A 164 -8.32 -11.96 -12.51
C LYS A 164 -8.15 -12.32 -11.03
N VAL A 165 -6.93 -12.46 -10.54
CA VAL A 165 -6.64 -12.71 -9.11
C VAL A 165 -7.21 -11.59 -8.23
N SER A 166 -7.10 -10.34 -8.66
CA SER A 166 -7.65 -9.20 -7.93
C SER A 166 -9.19 -9.26 -7.85
N GLU A 167 -9.84 -9.61 -8.95
CA GLU A 167 -11.30 -9.81 -9.00
C GLU A 167 -11.73 -10.96 -8.09
N ASP A 168 -11.00 -12.07 -8.10
CA ASP A 168 -11.30 -13.26 -7.29
C ASP A 168 -11.30 -12.96 -5.78
N ILE A 169 -10.46 -12.01 -5.32
CA ILE A 169 -10.47 -11.53 -3.92
C ILE A 169 -11.41 -10.33 -3.69
N GLY A 170 -12.35 -10.09 -4.61
CA GLY A 170 -13.38 -9.05 -4.49
C GLY A 170 -12.87 -7.63 -4.65
N LYS A 171 -11.73 -7.44 -5.33
CA LYS A 171 -11.18 -6.12 -5.68
C LYS A 171 -11.59 -5.71 -7.08
N VAL A 172 -11.43 -4.42 -7.38
CA VAL A 172 -11.60 -3.84 -8.69
C VAL A 172 -10.22 -3.48 -9.22
N PRO A 173 -9.65 -4.26 -10.16
CA PRO A 173 -8.35 -3.96 -10.75
C PRO A 173 -8.49 -2.82 -11.76
N VAL A 174 -7.57 -1.87 -11.69
CA VAL A 174 -7.39 -0.84 -12.72
C VAL A 174 -5.99 -0.97 -13.28
N GLN A 175 -5.90 -1.28 -14.58
CA GLN A 175 -4.61 -1.35 -15.24
C GLN A 175 -4.04 0.06 -15.43
N VAL A 176 -2.77 0.20 -15.11
CA VAL A 176 -2.01 1.44 -15.19
C VAL A 176 -0.66 1.14 -15.84
N GLU A 177 -0.25 1.97 -16.79
CA GLU A 177 1.13 1.95 -17.26
C GLU A 177 2.05 2.57 -16.22
N GLU A 178 3.27 2.07 -16.12
CA GLU A 178 4.23 2.57 -15.15
C GLU A 178 4.49 4.06 -15.31
N ALA A 179 4.21 4.81 -14.26
CA ALA A 179 4.50 6.23 -14.16
C ALA A 179 4.65 6.62 -12.68
N PRO A 180 5.45 7.64 -12.35
CA PRO A 180 5.60 8.10 -10.96
C PRO A 180 4.25 8.41 -10.32
N GLY A 181 3.98 7.79 -9.16
CA GLY A 181 2.74 7.97 -8.39
C GLY A 181 1.49 7.31 -9.00
N PHE A 182 1.64 6.57 -10.09
CA PHE A 182 0.55 5.87 -10.79
C PHE A 182 -0.63 6.80 -11.09
N VAL A 183 -1.88 6.41 -10.83
CA VAL A 183 -3.04 7.30 -11.06
C VAL A 183 -3.42 8.02 -9.77
N VAL A 184 -3.68 7.28 -8.69
CA VAL A 184 -4.25 7.87 -7.48
C VAL A 184 -3.29 8.86 -6.82
N ASN A 185 -2.05 8.45 -6.55
CA ASN A 185 -1.09 9.33 -5.88
C ASN A 185 -0.68 10.52 -6.75
N LYS A 186 -0.61 10.33 -8.06
CA LYS A 186 -0.28 11.41 -9.00
C LYS A 186 -1.33 12.53 -9.05
N ILE A 187 -2.58 12.22 -8.70
CA ILE A 187 -3.67 13.21 -8.58
C ILE A 187 -3.81 13.68 -7.13
N LEU A 188 -3.89 12.74 -6.19
CA LEU A 188 -4.28 13.00 -4.81
C LEU A 188 -3.22 13.79 -4.04
N ILE A 189 -1.96 13.42 -4.17
CA ILE A 189 -0.90 14.06 -3.36
C ILE A 189 -0.61 15.49 -3.81
N PRO A 190 -0.54 15.82 -5.11
CA PRO A 190 -0.51 17.21 -5.55
C PRO A 190 -1.72 18.03 -5.12
N MET A 191 -2.92 17.46 -5.08
CA MET A 191 -4.12 18.12 -4.56
C MET A 191 -3.97 18.46 -3.06
N ILE A 192 -3.43 17.56 -2.25
CA ILE A 192 -3.12 17.83 -0.84
C ILE A 192 -2.06 18.94 -0.73
N ASN A 193 -1.01 18.88 -1.55
CA ASN A 193 0.04 19.90 -1.58
C ASN A 193 -0.50 21.29 -1.95
N GLU A 194 -1.46 21.36 -2.88
CA GLU A 194 -2.14 22.61 -3.23
C GLU A 194 -2.98 23.15 -2.07
N ALA A 195 -3.73 22.29 -1.38
CA ALA A 195 -4.49 22.67 -0.18
C ALA A 195 -3.58 23.21 0.94
N ILE A 196 -2.37 22.65 1.08
CA ILE A 196 -1.34 23.17 2.00
C ILE A 196 -0.89 24.58 1.57
N GLY A 197 -0.73 24.83 0.26
CA GLY A 197 -0.42 26.15 -0.29
C GLY A 197 -1.51 27.17 0.05
N ILE A 198 -2.77 26.86 -0.21
CA ILE A 198 -3.93 27.72 0.09
C ILE A 198 -3.96 28.11 1.58
N TYR A 199 -3.68 27.15 2.48
CA TYR A 199 -3.59 27.43 3.91
C TYR A 199 -2.39 28.33 4.23
N ALA A 200 -1.22 28.05 3.67
CA ALA A 200 -0.01 28.82 3.93
C ALA A 200 -0.07 30.26 3.42
N GLU A 201 -0.83 30.52 2.37
CA GLU A 201 -1.11 31.83 1.79
C GLU A 201 -2.19 32.60 2.57
N GLY A 202 -2.84 31.97 3.55
CA GLY A 202 -3.89 32.61 4.36
C GLY A 202 -5.21 32.80 3.63
N ILE A 203 -5.44 32.09 2.52
CA ILE A 203 -6.67 32.19 1.72
C ILE A 203 -7.86 31.64 2.51
N ALA A 204 -7.69 30.53 3.25
CA ALA A 204 -8.71 29.97 4.11
C ALA A 204 -8.10 29.22 5.30
N SER A 205 -8.92 28.99 6.35
CA SER A 205 -8.53 28.14 7.48
C SER A 205 -8.47 26.66 7.08
N VAL A 206 -7.85 25.81 7.92
CA VAL A 206 -7.80 24.36 7.74
C VAL A 206 -9.20 23.78 7.56
N GLU A 207 -10.11 24.11 8.47
CA GLU A 207 -11.52 23.67 8.44
C GLU A 207 -12.25 24.21 7.22
N GLY A 208 -11.96 25.46 6.82
CA GLY A 208 -12.54 26.11 5.65
C GLY A 208 -12.20 25.38 4.35
N ILE A 209 -10.93 25.03 4.16
CA ILE A 209 -10.44 24.28 3.00
C ILE A 209 -11.10 22.91 2.93
N ASP A 210 -11.06 22.16 4.04
CA ASP A 210 -11.64 20.81 4.09
C ASP A 210 -13.16 20.82 3.90
N THR A 211 -13.85 21.81 4.45
CA THR A 211 -15.29 21.99 4.25
C THR A 211 -15.62 22.32 2.80
N ALA A 212 -14.88 23.24 2.19
CA ALA A 212 -15.07 23.60 0.78
C ALA A 212 -14.93 22.37 -0.14
N MET A 213 -13.92 21.53 0.06
CA MET A 213 -13.71 20.34 -0.75
C MET A 213 -14.76 19.25 -0.47
N LYS A 214 -15.22 19.10 0.76
CA LYS A 214 -16.31 18.15 1.08
C LYS A 214 -17.64 18.57 0.49
N LEU A 215 -18.01 19.84 0.58
CA LEU A 215 -19.32 20.31 0.16
C LEU A 215 -19.35 20.80 -1.29
N GLY A 216 -18.25 21.39 -1.78
CA GLY A 216 -18.16 21.91 -3.14
C GLY A 216 -17.76 20.87 -4.18
N ALA A 217 -16.93 19.90 -3.81
CA ALA A 217 -16.44 18.83 -4.68
C ALA A 217 -16.92 17.42 -4.28
N ASN A 218 -17.76 17.30 -3.26
CA ASN A 218 -18.30 16.03 -2.75
C ASN A 218 -17.22 15.02 -2.32
N HIS A 219 -16.11 15.50 -1.77
CA HIS A 219 -15.09 14.65 -1.23
C HIS A 219 -15.54 14.03 0.11
N PRO A 220 -15.29 12.73 0.36
CA PRO A 220 -15.69 12.08 1.62
C PRO A 220 -14.89 12.61 2.82
N ILE A 221 -13.67 13.10 2.56
CA ILE A 221 -12.75 13.70 3.54
C ILE A 221 -12.05 14.90 2.90
N GLY A 222 -11.82 15.95 3.67
CA GLY A 222 -11.09 17.11 3.17
C GLY A 222 -9.60 16.83 2.96
N PRO A 223 -8.93 17.58 2.06
CA PRO A 223 -7.55 17.28 1.67
C PRO A 223 -6.53 17.38 2.81
N LEU A 224 -6.71 18.31 3.75
CA LEU A 224 -5.79 18.47 4.88
C LEU A 224 -5.98 17.38 5.93
N ALA A 225 -7.22 17.00 6.25
CA ALA A 225 -7.52 15.84 7.09
C ALA A 225 -7.04 14.53 6.43
N LEU A 226 -7.13 14.43 5.11
CA LEU A 226 -6.63 13.28 4.37
C LEU A 226 -5.10 13.21 4.40
N GLY A 227 -4.41 14.34 4.27
CA GLY A 227 -2.96 14.44 4.45
C GLY A 227 -2.52 13.95 5.84
N ASP A 228 -3.25 14.36 6.88
CA ASP A 228 -3.00 13.91 8.26
C ASP A 228 -3.27 12.41 8.46
N LEU A 229 -4.26 11.85 7.76
CA LEU A 229 -4.59 10.42 7.79
C LEU A 229 -3.51 9.57 7.10
N ILE A 230 -3.05 10.00 5.91
CA ILE A 230 -1.98 9.33 5.14
C ILE A 230 -0.65 9.42 5.90
N GLY A 231 -0.39 10.56 6.47
CA GLY A 231 0.87 10.98 7.07
C GLY A 231 1.62 11.96 6.16
N LEU A 232 1.92 13.14 6.71
CA LEU A 232 2.56 14.23 5.96
C LEU A 232 3.97 13.89 5.47
N ASP A 233 4.69 13.01 6.15
CA ASP A 233 5.97 12.47 5.70
C ASP A 233 5.81 11.56 4.46
N VAL A 234 4.75 10.77 4.39
CA VAL A 234 4.40 9.96 3.20
C VAL A 234 4.03 10.88 2.04
N CYS A 235 3.20 11.89 2.30
CA CYS A 235 2.85 12.89 1.28
C CYS A 235 4.10 13.61 0.74
N LEU A 236 5.02 13.99 1.61
CA LEU A 236 6.29 14.63 1.22
C LEU A 236 7.15 13.67 0.37
N ALA A 237 7.31 12.43 0.80
CA ALA A 237 8.11 11.44 0.08
C ALA A 237 7.56 11.22 -1.35
N ILE A 238 6.24 11.11 -1.51
CA ILE A 238 5.61 10.95 -2.84
C ILE A 238 5.81 12.21 -3.69
N MET A 239 5.63 13.42 -3.13
CA MET A 239 5.91 14.67 -3.86
C MET A 239 7.36 14.72 -4.34
N ASP A 240 8.31 14.30 -3.49
CA ASP A 240 9.74 14.31 -3.85
C ASP A 240 10.04 13.28 -4.96
N VAL A 241 9.41 12.10 -4.96
CA VAL A 241 9.51 11.14 -6.06
C VAL A 241 8.92 11.75 -7.35
N LEU A 242 7.70 12.30 -7.31
CA LEU A 242 7.06 12.91 -8.48
C LEU A 242 7.93 14.02 -9.08
N TYR A 243 8.52 14.87 -8.23
CA TYR A 243 9.39 15.95 -8.67
C TYR A 243 10.71 15.44 -9.24
N HIS A 244 11.35 14.48 -8.58
CA HIS A 244 12.64 13.93 -9.00
C HIS A 244 12.54 13.22 -10.36
N GLU A 245 11.51 12.36 -10.51
CA GLU A 245 11.32 11.57 -11.73
C GLU A 245 10.87 12.40 -12.95
N THR A 246 10.12 13.49 -12.72
CA THR A 246 9.57 14.28 -13.83
C THR A 246 10.33 15.56 -14.12
N GLY A 247 11.04 16.12 -13.14
CA GLY A 247 11.64 17.46 -13.20
C GLY A 247 10.61 18.59 -13.29
N ASP A 248 9.30 18.29 -13.23
CA ASP A 248 8.23 19.29 -13.38
C ASP A 248 7.99 20.01 -12.05
N SER A 249 8.15 21.34 -12.06
CA SER A 249 8.03 22.19 -10.87
C SER A 249 6.65 22.16 -10.20
N LYS A 250 5.58 21.70 -10.90
CA LYS A 250 4.25 21.54 -10.30
C LYS A 250 4.21 20.48 -9.19
N TYR A 251 5.17 19.55 -9.17
CA TYR A 251 5.31 18.54 -8.13
C TYR A 251 6.25 18.97 -6.99
N ARG A 252 6.73 20.20 -6.98
CA ARG A 252 7.55 20.70 -5.86
C ARG A 252 6.70 20.75 -4.59
N ALA A 253 7.14 20.00 -3.57
CA ALA A 253 6.49 20.00 -2.26
C ALA A 253 6.51 21.42 -1.65
N HIS A 254 5.37 21.88 -1.14
CA HIS A 254 5.24 23.17 -0.48
C HIS A 254 6.17 23.26 0.74
N THR A 255 6.74 24.44 0.99
CA THR A 255 7.70 24.65 2.09
C THR A 255 7.09 24.37 3.46
N LEU A 256 5.79 24.62 3.65
CA LEU A 256 5.08 24.31 4.89
C LEU A 256 5.01 22.79 5.13
N LEU A 257 4.74 21.98 4.10
CA LEU A 257 4.76 20.50 4.22
C LEU A 257 6.14 20.03 4.74
N ARG A 258 7.23 20.51 4.13
CA ARG A 258 8.60 20.20 4.58
C ARG A 258 8.84 20.63 6.04
N LYS A 259 8.35 21.83 6.41
CA LYS A 259 8.48 22.37 7.77
C LYS A 259 7.75 21.50 8.80
N MET A 260 6.52 21.10 8.50
CA MET A 260 5.72 20.22 9.38
C MET A 260 6.38 18.86 9.58
N VAL A 261 6.88 18.26 8.50
CA VAL A 261 7.58 16.96 8.58
C VAL A 261 8.85 17.07 9.42
N ARG A 262 9.66 18.11 9.23
CA ARG A 262 10.84 18.38 10.09
C ARG A 262 10.46 18.60 11.53
N GLY A 263 9.31 19.24 11.78
CA GLY A 263 8.75 19.47 13.12
C GLY A 263 8.04 18.26 13.74
N LYS A 264 8.07 17.08 13.08
CA LYS A 264 7.40 15.84 13.52
C LYS A 264 5.89 15.97 13.69
N GLN A 265 5.27 16.94 13.02
CA GLN A 265 3.82 17.08 12.91
C GLN A 265 3.37 16.27 11.69
N LEU A 266 3.22 14.96 11.87
CA LEU A 266 3.01 14.04 10.75
C LEU A 266 1.52 13.65 10.56
N GLY A 267 0.61 14.25 11.32
CA GLY A 267 -0.80 13.92 11.30
C GLY A 267 -1.21 12.96 12.43
N GLN A 268 -2.21 12.12 12.16
CA GLN A 268 -2.81 11.23 13.17
C GLN A 268 -1.80 10.34 13.89
N LYS A 269 -0.80 9.81 13.18
CA LYS A 269 0.20 8.90 13.75
C LYS A 269 1.11 9.54 14.81
N THR A 270 1.20 10.87 14.84
CA THR A 270 1.94 11.62 15.87
C THR A 270 1.02 12.43 16.78
N GLY A 271 -0.30 12.28 16.65
CA GLY A 271 -1.31 13.02 17.41
C GLY A 271 -1.48 14.46 16.95
N LYS A 272 -0.67 14.95 16.00
CA LYS A 272 -0.74 16.33 15.50
C LYS A 272 -0.29 16.43 14.05
N GLY A 273 -1.06 17.18 13.28
CA GLY A 273 -0.80 17.59 11.92
C GLY A 273 -1.43 18.95 11.67
N PHE A 274 -2.25 19.08 10.63
CA PHE A 274 -3.14 20.23 10.44
C PHE A 274 -4.21 20.30 11.53
N TYR A 275 -4.64 19.13 12.01
CA TYR A 275 -5.55 18.99 13.15
C TYR A 275 -4.80 18.48 14.39
N ASP A 276 -5.46 18.66 15.55
CA ASP A 276 -5.01 18.11 16.82
C ASP A 276 -5.83 16.85 17.14
N TYR A 277 -5.17 15.70 17.23
CA TYR A 277 -5.75 14.38 17.48
C TYR A 277 -5.46 13.87 18.91
N THR A 278 -4.93 14.74 19.77
CA THR A 278 -4.61 14.39 21.17
C THR A 278 -5.79 14.60 22.12
N LYS A 279 -6.90 15.19 21.63
CA LYS A 279 -8.10 15.51 22.40
C LYS A 279 -9.14 14.42 22.27
#